data_77f78f36ab4cc4e6adeb79ac07408f6e
#
_entry.id   77f78f36ab4cc4e6adeb79ac07408f6e
#
_cell.length_a   1.000
_cell.length_b   1.000
_cell.length_c   1.000
_cell.angle_alpha   90.00
_cell.angle_beta   90.00
_cell.angle_gamma   90.00
#
_symmetry.space_group_name_H-M   'P 1'
#
loop_
_entity.id
_entity.type
_entity.pdbx_description
1 polymer ?
#
loop_
_entity_poly.entity_id
_entity_poly.type
_entity_poly.pdbx_seq_one_letter_code
_entity_poly.pdbx_strand_id
1 'polypeptide(L)'
;IGTLGSSQAGFAQNFLAVTQPPHLVCQYMIDTGLSLFHEGYRIGGTTRPTRFKTMNTVPGNPEDNMQLLKEWFKHPTYDAYWADEDCSKHFSKMNVPCFTVGSWYDFMSVGSIDSYIGRQHQGGPNSKGAQQLLIGPWLHGRFKETNKANDMVYPDNSKFFMDDHMIRWFDHYLKGVANGVEKDAVVKYYVMGAVGEKDAPGNVWKESADWPLKSMPTSYYLSAGGKLGLNPTTIKSSKTDFIADPIKPATIPAKGFPGGIDARTFESQDQVKTFTTEILDAPVEWTG
;
A
#
# COMPACT_ATOMS: atom_id res chain seq x y z
N ILE A 1 -26.87 -3.87 1.39
CA ILE A 1 -25.97 -2.97 2.16
C ILE A 1 -24.67 -2.83 1.39
N GLY A 2 -24.19 -1.60 1.22
CA GLY A 2 -22.82 -1.30 0.82
C GLY A 2 -22.04 -0.76 2.01
N THR A 3 -20.73 -0.97 2.02
CA THR A 3 -19.85 -0.45 3.07
C THR A 3 -18.76 0.44 2.51
N LEU A 4 -18.41 1.48 3.27
CA LEU A 4 -17.37 2.43 2.96
C LEU A 4 -16.43 2.55 4.16
N GLY A 5 -15.13 2.61 3.94
CA GLY A 5 -14.19 2.89 5.02
C GLY A 5 -12.76 3.03 4.56
N SER A 6 -12.04 3.83 5.31
CA SER A 6 -10.62 4.08 5.11
C SER A 6 -9.82 3.56 6.30
N SER A 7 -8.56 3.16 6.07
CA SER A 7 -7.65 2.79 7.15
C SER A 7 -8.20 1.63 7.99
N GLN A 8 -8.36 1.82 9.28
CA GLN A 8 -8.92 0.81 10.18
C GLN A 8 -10.36 0.40 9.80
N ALA A 9 -11.16 1.32 9.28
CA ALA A 9 -12.50 0.99 8.78
C ALA A 9 -12.43 0.17 7.47
N GLY A 10 -11.35 0.27 6.70
CA GLY A 10 -11.05 -0.61 5.58
C GLY A 10 -10.71 -2.03 6.06
N PHE A 11 -9.87 -2.17 7.09
CA PHE A 11 -9.64 -3.47 7.73
C PHE A 11 -10.95 -4.13 8.18
N ALA A 12 -11.80 -3.38 8.88
CA ALA A 12 -13.09 -3.89 9.34
C ALA A 12 -13.96 -4.40 8.17
N GLN A 13 -13.87 -3.79 6.99
CA GLN A 13 -14.58 -4.26 5.80
C GLN A 13 -14.01 -5.57 5.25
N ASN A 14 -12.69 -5.77 5.28
CA ASN A 14 -12.09 -7.04 4.91
C ASN A 14 -12.53 -8.15 5.85
N PHE A 15 -12.48 -7.94 7.16
CA PHE A 15 -12.98 -8.90 8.15
C PHE A 15 -14.48 -9.17 7.96
N LEU A 16 -15.27 -8.12 7.73
CA LEU A 16 -16.70 -8.27 7.47
C LEU A 16 -16.97 -9.16 6.25
N ALA A 17 -16.24 -8.96 5.15
CA ALA A 17 -16.41 -9.78 3.95
C ALA A 17 -16.10 -11.27 4.19
N VAL A 18 -15.11 -11.57 5.03
CA VAL A 18 -14.76 -12.96 5.42
C VAL A 18 -15.90 -13.64 6.17
N THR A 19 -16.69 -12.90 6.95
CA THR A 19 -17.85 -13.45 7.69
C THR A 19 -19.05 -13.75 6.81
N GLN A 20 -19.05 -13.31 5.55
CA GLN A 20 -20.14 -13.49 4.58
C GLN A 20 -21.51 -13.05 5.12
N PRO A 21 -21.65 -11.82 5.66
CA PRO A 21 -22.93 -11.43 6.25
C PRO A 21 -24.01 -11.35 5.17
N PRO A 22 -25.25 -11.72 5.49
CA PRO A 22 -26.35 -11.60 4.55
C PRO A 22 -26.52 -10.13 4.14
N HIS A 23 -26.91 -9.92 2.87
CA HIS A 23 -27.19 -8.58 2.30
C HIS A 23 -25.97 -7.65 2.13
N LEU A 24 -24.73 -8.08 2.33
CA LEU A 24 -23.57 -7.34 1.86
C LEU A 24 -23.52 -7.44 0.33
N VAL A 25 -23.58 -6.31 -0.36
CA VAL A 25 -23.71 -6.23 -1.82
C VAL A 25 -22.44 -5.75 -2.49
N CYS A 26 -21.80 -4.72 -1.92
CA CYS A 26 -20.56 -4.15 -2.43
C CYS A 26 -19.78 -3.43 -1.33
N GLN A 27 -18.51 -3.17 -1.62
CA GLN A 27 -17.62 -2.44 -0.70
C GLN A 27 -16.85 -1.35 -1.44
N TYR A 28 -16.46 -0.32 -0.71
CA TYR A 28 -15.58 0.75 -1.17
C TYR A 28 -14.52 0.97 -0.09
N MET A 29 -13.29 0.54 -0.35
CA MET A 29 -12.19 0.54 0.63
C MET A 29 -11.11 1.51 0.22
N ILE A 30 -10.51 2.16 1.20
CA ILE A 30 -9.51 3.20 0.99
C ILE A 30 -8.35 2.99 1.96
N ASP A 31 -7.13 2.90 1.42
CA ASP A 31 -5.89 2.78 2.21
C ASP A 31 -6.03 1.72 3.30
N THR A 32 -6.29 0.49 2.91
CA THR A 32 -6.59 -0.63 3.80
C THR A 32 -5.51 -1.69 3.81
N GLY A 33 -5.47 -2.48 4.88
CA GLY A 33 -4.64 -3.68 4.98
C GLY A 33 -5.47 -4.95 5.08
N LEU A 34 -4.80 -6.08 5.08
CA LEU A 34 -5.36 -7.43 5.20
C LEU A 34 -4.99 -8.11 6.50
N SER A 35 -3.83 -7.79 7.05
CA SER A 35 -3.26 -8.46 8.20
C SER A 35 -2.87 -7.47 9.27
N LEU A 36 -3.34 -7.68 10.48
CA LEU A 36 -2.94 -6.85 11.62
C LEU A 36 -1.46 -7.04 11.95
N PHE A 37 -0.88 -8.18 11.62
CA PHE A 37 0.55 -8.43 11.81
C PHE A 37 1.40 -7.69 10.76
N HIS A 38 1.04 -7.74 9.48
CA HIS A 38 1.90 -7.20 8.42
C HIS A 38 1.78 -5.69 8.24
N GLU A 39 0.56 -5.13 8.33
CA GLU A 39 0.33 -3.71 8.05
C GLU A 39 -0.19 -2.92 9.26
N GLY A 40 -0.86 -3.57 10.20
CA GLY A 40 -1.51 -2.92 11.32
C GLY A 40 -0.56 -2.54 12.45
N TYR A 41 -0.14 -3.53 13.21
CA TYR A 41 0.60 -3.37 14.48
C TYR A 41 2.08 -3.68 14.36
N ARG A 42 2.45 -4.47 13.38
CA ARG A 42 3.83 -4.75 13.01
C ARG A 42 4.07 -4.37 11.56
N ILE A 43 5.30 -4.07 11.22
CA ILE A 43 5.74 -3.88 9.83
C ILE A 43 7.06 -4.63 9.69
N GLY A 44 7.11 -5.61 8.79
CA GLY A 44 8.28 -6.46 8.65
C GLY A 44 8.67 -7.20 9.94
N GLY A 45 7.67 -7.57 10.77
CA GLY A 45 7.88 -8.19 12.07
C GLY A 45 8.23 -7.22 13.20
N THR A 46 8.55 -5.96 12.90
CA THR A 46 8.89 -4.95 13.89
C THR A 46 7.65 -4.30 14.46
N THR A 47 7.56 -4.21 15.78
CA THR A 47 6.48 -3.53 16.47
C THR A 47 6.51 -2.03 16.17
N ARG A 48 5.36 -1.43 15.90
CA ARG A 48 5.20 0.02 15.72
C ARG A 48 5.08 0.73 17.07
N PRO A 49 6.11 1.45 17.56
CA PRO A 49 6.09 2.05 18.90
C PRO A 49 4.96 3.06 19.09
N THR A 50 4.58 3.77 18.03
CA THR A 50 3.50 4.74 18.08
C THR A 50 2.15 4.13 18.41
N ARG A 51 1.91 2.86 18.05
CA ARG A 51 0.66 2.17 18.36
C ARG A 51 0.50 1.93 19.84
N PHE A 52 1.56 1.66 20.56
CA PHE A 52 1.49 1.48 22.02
C PHE A 52 1.06 2.76 22.73
N LYS A 53 1.55 3.91 22.28
CA LYS A 53 1.16 5.20 22.85
C LYS A 53 -0.30 5.57 22.57
N THR A 54 -0.88 5.03 21.50
CA THR A 54 -2.24 5.40 21.09
C THR A 54 -3.31 4.41 21.55
N MET A 55 -2.95 3.25 22.13
CA MET A 55 -3.94 2.27 22.59
C MET A 55 -4.90 2.83 23.63
N ASN A 56 -4.45 3.74 24.48
CA ASN A 56 -5.32 4.41 25.47
C ASN A 56 -6.32 5.38 24.83
N THR A 57 -6.11 5.76 23.58
CA THR A 57 -6.98 6.72 22.85
C THR A 57 -7.88 6.02 21.82
N VAL A 58 -7.74 4.70 21.66
CA VAL A 58 -8.64 3.93 20.81
C VAL A 58 -10.01 3.88 21.49
N PRO A 59 -11.11 4.09 20.75
CA PRO A 59 -12.46 3.96 21.31
C PRO A 59 -12.68 2.57 21.93
N GLY A 60 -13.36 2.54 23.06
CA GLY A 60 -13.64 1.32 23.82
C GLY A 60 -13.16 1.43 25.27
N ASN A 61 -13.08 0.28 25.95
CA ASN A 61 -12.55 0.21 27.30
C ASN A 61 -11.01 0.25 27.27
N PRO A 62 -10.35 1.22 27.92
CA PRO A 62 -8.89 1.29 27.96
C PRO A 62 -8.23 0.05 28.57
N GLU A 63 -8.85 -0.60 29.52
CA GLU A 63 -8.32 -1.81 30.14
C GLU A 63 -8.29 -2.98 29.14
N ASP A 64 -9.33 -3.15 28.35
CA ASP A 64 -9.39 -4.17 27.29
C ASP A 64 -8.36 -3.86 26.18
N ASN A 65 -8.21 -2.60 25.80
CA ASN A 65 -7.21 -2.18 24.84
C ASN A 65 -5.78 -2.52 25.33
N MET A 66 -5.51 -2.29 26.60
CA MET A 66 -4.20 -2.64 27.21
C MET A 66 -4.01 -4.15 27.35
N GLN A 67 -5.07 -4.90 27.61
CA GLN A 67 -5.02 -6.36 27.65
C GLN A 67 -4.73 -6.92 26.24
N LEU A 68 -5.38 -6.40 25.21
CA LEU A 68 -5.12 -6.77 23.82
C LEU A 68 -3.65 -6.51 23.44
N LEU A 69 -3.12 -5.33 23.83
CA LEU A 69 -1.71 -5.02 23.61
C LEU A 69 -0.76 -6.01 24.27
N LYS A 70 -1.05 -6.43 25.52
CA LYS A 70 -0.27 -7.45 26.20
C LYS A 70 -0.33 -8.81 25.48
N GLU A 71 -1.47 -9.14 24.90
CA GLU A 71 -1.61 -10.35 24.12
C GLU A 71 -0.74 -10.32 22.86
N TRP A 72 -0.72 -9.22 22.13
CA TRP A 72 0.15 -9.07 20.95
C TRP A 72 1.65 -9.22 21.27
N PHE A 73 2.07 -8.83 22.48
CA PHE A 73 3.46 -9.04 22.90
C PHE A 73 3.83 -10.49 23.11
N LYS A 74 2.86 -11.36 23.43
CA LYS A 74 3.09 -12.80 23.56
C LYS A 74 3.34 -13.46 22.20
N HIS A 75 2.91 -12.81 21.11
CA HIS A 75 3.04 -13.27 19.73
C HIS A 75 4.03 -12.40 18.93
N PRO A 76 5.35 -12.48 19.23
CA PRO A 76 6.35 -11.60 18.62
C PRO A 76 6.65 -11.95 17.16
N THR A 77 6.31 -13.16 16.72
CA THR A 77 6.45 -13.66 15.36
C THR A 77 5.09 -14.03 14.79
N TYR A 78 5.00 -14.19 13.47
CA TYR A 78 3.77 -14.65 12.84
C TYR A 78 3.51 -16.11 13.23
N ASP A 79 2.37 -16.35 13.87
CA ASP A 79 1.94 -17.66 14.35
C ASP A 79 0.41 -17.87 14.12
N ALA A 80 -0.16 -18.91 14.70
CA ALA A 80 -1.58 -19.22 14.54
C ALA A 80 -2.51 -18.09 15.02
N TYR A 81 -2.13 -17.35 16.07
CA TYR A 81 -2.87 -16.21 16.56
C TYR A 81 -3.06 -15.13 15.46
N TRP A 82 -1.94 -14.75 14.80
CA TRP A 82 -1.99 -13.75 13.74
C TRP A 82 -2.62 -14.29 12.45
N ALA A 83 -2.53 -15.61 12.20
CA ALA A 83 -3.15 -16.21 11.04
C ALA A 83 -4.68 -16.14 11.09
N ASP A 84 -5.28 -16.19 12.26
CA ASP A 84 -6.72 -16.01 12.45
C ASP A 84 -7.16 -14.56 12.18
N GLU A 85 -6.25 -13.60 12.37
CA GLU A 85 -6.46 -12.18 12.11
C GLU A 85 -5.91 -11.73 10.73
N ASP A 86 -5.61 -12.68 9.85
CA ASP A 86 -5.06 -12.42 8.51
C ASP A 86 -6.10 -12.75 7.44
N CYS A 87 -6.76 -11.70 6.93
CA CYS A 87 -7.77 -11.83 5.89
C CYS A 87 -7.22 -12.42 4.58
N SER A 88 -5.90 -12.36 4.34
CA SER A 88 -5.27 -12.96 3.16
C SER A 88 -5.40 -14.48 3.09
N LYS A 89 -5.69 -15.13 4.20
CA LYS A 89 -5.95 -16.58 4.29
C LYS A 89 -7.38 -16.95 3.90
N HIS A 90 -8.24 -15.97 3.66
CA HIS A 90 -9.69 -16.18 3.57
C HIS A 90 -10.34 -15.55 2.33
N PHE A 91 -9.58 -15.25 1.28
CA PHE A 91 -10.11 -14.61 0.06
C PHE A 91 -11.30 -15.35 -0.54
N SER A 92 -11.30 -16.69 -0.54
CA SER A 92 -12.41 -17.50 -1.08
C SER A 92 -13.75 -17.25 -0.40
N LYS A 93 -13.75 -16.70 0.83
CA LYS A 93 -14.97 -16.29 1.55
C LYS A 93 -15.45 -14.89 1.17
N MET A 94 -14.58 -14.04 0.64
CA MET A 94 -14.96 -12.69 0.20
C MET A 94 -15.71 -12.78 -1.12
N ASN A 95 -16.99 -12.44 -1.13
CA ASN A 95 -17.87 -12.74 -2.26
C ASN A 95 -18.68 -11.52 -2.72
N VAL A 96 -18.07 -10.36 -2.75
CA VAL A 96 -18.70 -9.11 -3.20
C VAL A 96 -17.75 -8.28 -4.05
N PRO A 97 -18.28 -7.48 -5.01
CA PRO A 97 -17.51 -6.45 -5.70
C PRO A 97 -16.92 -5.45 -4.71
N CYS A 98 -15.70 -4.99 -4.99
CA CYS A 98 -15.06 -3.96 -4.22
C CYS A 98 -14.28 -3.00 -5.11
N PHE A 99 -14.42 -1.71 -4.84
CA PHE A 99 -13.51 -0.69 -5.32
C PHE A 99 -12.48 -0.40 -4.24
N THR A 100 -11.21 -0.65 -4.55
CA THR A 100 -10.09 -0.44 -3.62
C THR A 100 -9.26 0.76 -4.08
N VAL A 101 -9.11 1.73 -3.19
CA VAL A 101 -8.23 2.89 -3.40
C VAL A 101 -6.97 2.68 -2.56
N GLY A 102 -5.82 2.79 -3.18
CA GLY A 102 -4.51 2.76 -2.52
C GLY A 102 -3.71 4.03 -2.79
N SER A 103 -2.75 4.29 -1.94
CA SER A 103 -1.86 5.45 -2.02
C SER A 103 -0.40 4.98 -2.03
N TRP A 104 0.41 5.43 -3.00
CA TRP A 104 1.80 5.00 -3.13
C TRP A 104 2.66 5.30 -1.89
N TYR A 105 2.35 6.39 -1.19
CA TYR A 105 3.06 6.79 0.04
C TYR A 105 2.37 6.30 1.31
N ASP A 106 1.52 5.29 1.21
CA ASP A 106 0.84 4.71 2.36
C ASP A 106 1.55 3.46 2.87
N PHE A 107 1.61 3.29 4.18
CA PHE A 107 2.11 2.08 4.82
C PHE A 107 1.20 0.86 4.62
N MET A 108 -0.03 1.08 4.19
CA MET A 108 -1.00 0.03 3.84
C MET A 108 -1.11 -0.19 2.33
N SER A 109 -0.24 0.42 1.50
CA SER A 109 -0.34 0.29 0.04
C SER A 109 -0.24 -1.18 -0.40
N VAL A 110 0.66 -1.95 0.19
CA VAL A 110 0.79 -3.39 -0.09
C VAL A 110 -0.50 -4.12 0.26
N GLY A 111 -1.06 -3.90 1.44
CA GLY A 111 -2.32 -4.53 1.84
C GLY A 111 -3.52 -4.14 0.97
N SER A 112 -3.57 -2.89 0.47
CA SER A 112 -4.58 -2.46 -0.49
C SER A 112 -4.45 -3.19 -1.82
N ILE A 113 -3.23 -3.32 -2.34
CA ILE A 113 -2.94 -4.04 -3.58
C ILE A 113 -3.25 -5.53 -3.43
N ASP A 114 -2.78 -6.15 -2.36
CA ASP A 114 -3.00 -7.57 -2.08
C ASP A 114 -4.48 -7.89 -1.84
N SER A 115 -5.24 -6.94 -1.25
CA SER A 115 -6.69 -7.07 -1.12
C SER A 115 -7.37 -7.15 -2.49
N TYR A 116 -6.97 -6.28 -3.44
CA TYR A 116 -7.45 -6.36 -4.81
C TYR A 116 -7.05 -7.70 -5.45
N ILE A 117 -5.77 -8.06 -5.45
CA ILE A 117 -5.25 -9.28 -6.10
C ILE A 117 -5.98 -10.52 -5.56
N GLY A 118 -6.05 -10.66 -4.26
CA GLY A 118 -6.67 -11.83 -3.64
C GLY A 118 -8.16 -11.94 -3.93
N ARG A 119 -8.90 -10.85 -3.85
CA ARG A 119 -10.33 -10.82 -4.17
C ARG A 119 -10.59 -11.05 -5.66
N GLN A 120 -9.77 -10.47 -6.54
CA GLN A 120 -9.90 -10.59 -7.99
C GLN A 120 -9.67 -12.01 -8.47
N HIS A 121 -8.68 -12.70 -7.92
CA HIS A 121 -8.25 -14.01 -8.42
C HIS A 121 -8.71 -15.19 -7.58
N GLN A 122 -8.88 -15.01 -6.27
CA GLN A 122 -9.19 -16.07 -5.31
C GLN A 122 -10.52 -15.87 -4.58
N GLY A 123 -11.19 -14.75 -4.80
CA GLY A 123 -12.46 -14.43 -4.18
C GLY A 123 -13.59 -15.40 -4.55
N GLY A 124 -14.73 -15.27 -3.89
CA GLY A 124 -15.94 -16.01 -4.25
C GLY A 124 -16.50 -15.64 -5.62
N PRO A 125 -17.52 -16.35 -6.13
CA PRO A 125 -18.04 -16.18 -7.49
C PRO A 125 -18.46 -14.74 -7.86
N ASN A 126 -18.99 -13.98 -6.90
CA ASN A 126 -19.41 -12.59 -7.14
C ASN A 126 -18.26 -11.58 -6.89
N SER A 127 -17.12 -12.03 -6.44
CA SER A 127 -15.92 -11.22 -6.20
C SER A 127 -14.94 -11.32 -7.37
N LYS A 128 -14.69 -12.54 -7.85
CA LYS A 128 -13.80 -12.80 -8.99
C LYS A 128 -14.20 -12.01 -10.22
N GLY A 129 -13.25 -11.23 -10.76
CA GLY A 129 -13.49 -10.44 -11.97
C GLY A 129 -14.34 -9.19 -11.74
N ALA A 130 -14.76 -8.91 -10.50
CA ALA A 130 -15.61 -7.76 -10.16
C ALA A 130 -14.90 -6.77 -9.20
N GLN A 131 -13.57 -6.78 -9.19
CA GLN A 131 -12.78 -5.85 -8.39
C GLN A 131 -12.24 -4.73 -9.26
N GLN A 132 -12.12 -3.54 -8.66
CA GLN A 132 -11.45 -2.41 -9.27
C GLN A 132 -10.40 -1.85 -8.30
N LEU A 133 -9.27 -1.39 -8.85
CA LEU A 133 -8.15 -0.85 -8.11
C LEU A 133 -7.76 0.53 -8.64
N LEU A 134 -7.68 1.51 -7.75
CA LEU A 134 -7.15 2.83 -8.03
C LEU A 134 -5.95 3.10 -7.12
N ILE A 135 -4.78 3.43 -7.70
CA ILE A 135 -3.60 3.80 -6.89
C ILE A 135 -3.04 5.12 -7.38
N GLY A 136 -2.95 6.09 -6.49
CA GLY A 136 -2.41 7.41 -6.77
C GLY A 136 -1.22 7.80 -5.91
N PRO A 137 -0.54 8.91 -6.23
CA PRO A 137 0.65 9.38 -5.52
C PRO A 137 0.28 10.15 -4.25
N TRP A 138 -0.53 9.53 -3.40
CA TRP A 138 -1.13 10.17 -2.23
C TRP A 138 -0.56 9.64 -0.92
N LEU A 139 -0.90 10.33 0.16
CA LEU A 139 -0.64 9.92 1.53
C LEU A 139 -1.84 9.18 2.12
N HIS A 140 -1.61 8.45 3.20
CA HIS A 140 -2.66 7.79 3.96
C HIS A 140 -3.84 8.71 4.27
N GLY A 141 -5.02 8.38 3.76
CA GLY A 141 -6.26 9.10 4.00
C GLY A 141 -6.32 10.53 3.47
N ARG A 142 -5.35 10.99 2.66
CA ARG A 142 -5.25 12.38 2.20
C ARG A 142 -5.09 12.50 0.68
N PHE A 143 -5.90 11.78 -0.05
CA PHE A 143 -5.79 11.71 -1.50
C PHE A 143 -6.79 12.57 -2.23
N LYS A 144 -7.88 12.93 -1.67
CA LYS A 144 -8.97 13.57 -2.38
C LYS A 144 -8.45 14.67 -3.32
N GLU A 145 -8.71 15.86 -3.15
CA GLU A 145 -8.41 16.96 -4.07
C GLU A 145 -6.97 17.48 -3.96
N THR A 146 -6.07 16.75 -3.29
CA THR A 146 -4.68 17.17 -3.12
C THR A 146 -3.75 16.47 -4.11
N ASN A 147 -2.79 17.23 -4.62
CA ASN A 147 -1.66 16.74 -5.39
C ASN A 147 -0.36 16.74 -4.57
N LYS A 148 -0.46 16.87 -3.24
CA LYS A 148 0.67 17.05 -2.32
C LYS A 148 0.91 15.80 -1.49
N ALA A 149 2.12 15.29 -1.54
CA ALA A 149 2.60 14.21 -0.70
C ALA A 149 3.85 14.70 0.09
N ASN A 150 3.64 15.39 1.20
CA ASN A 150 4.65 16.14 1.97
C ASN A 150 5.36 17.17 1.08
N ASP A 151 6.68 16.98 0.82
CA ASP A 151 7.48 17.90 0.04
C ASP A 151 7.30 17.73 -1.48
N MET A 152 6.65 16.62 -1.89
CA MET A 152 6.39 16.33 -3.29
C MET A 152 5.09 16.99 -3.74
N VAL A 153 5.15 17.77 -4.80
CA VAL A 153 3.97 18.40 -5.41
C VAL A 153 3.83 17.89 -6.84
N TYR A 154 2.92 16.95 -7.02
CA TYR A 154 2.62 16.36 -8.33
C TYR A 154 1.83 17.33 -9.22
N PRO A 155 1.80 17.11 -10.54
CA PRO A 155 0.88 17.84 -11.41
C PRO A 155 -0.58 17.65 -10.99
N ASP A 156 -1.42 18.61 -11.36
CA ASP A 156 -2.85 18.61 -10.98
C ASP A 156 -3.63 17.39 -11.48
N ASN A 157 -3.15 16.74 -12.55
CA ASN A 157 -3.75 15.48 -13.03
C ASN A 157 -3.68 14.35 -12.02
N SER A 158 -2.86 14.45 -10.97
CA SER A 158 -2.80 13.44 -9.90
C SER A 158 -3.98 13.48 -8.92
N LYS A 159 -4.80 14.52 -8.99
CA LYS A 159 -6.01 14.64 -8.17
C LYS A 159 -7.08 13.65 -8.64
N PHE A 160 -7.86 13.15 -7.69
CA PHE A 160 -9.00 12.29 -7.97
C PHE A 160 -10.20 12.70 -7.13
N PHE A 161 -11.31 12.99 -7.79
CA PHE A 161 -12.57 13.38 -7.15
C PHE A 161 -13.36 12.13 -6.78
N MET A 162 -13.08 11.63 -5.59
CA MET A 162 -13.52 10.32 -5.14
C MET A 162 -15.03 10.28 -4.85
N ASP A 163 -15.62 11.39 -4.40
CA ASP A 163 -17.02 11.44 -3.99
C ASP A 163 -17.96 11.12 -5.17
N ASP A 164 -17.69 11.67 -6.36
CA ASP A 164 -18.49 11.40 -7.56
C ASP A 164 -18.39 9.93 -7.98
N HIS A 165 -17.19 9.35 -7.94
CA HIS A 165 -16.99 7.95 -8.27
C HIS A 165 -17.68 7.03 -7.24
N MET A 166 -17.57 7.35 -5.97
CA MET A 166 -18.20 6.60 -4.88
C MET A 166 -19.72 6.60 -5.00
N ILE A 167 -20.33 7.74 -5.32
CA ILE A 167 -21.78 7.83 -5.56
C ILE A 167 -22.17 6.94 -6.75
N ARG A 168 -21.44 7.00 -7.88
CA ARG A 168 -21.69 6.13 -9.03
C ARG A 168 -21.59 4.66 -8.66
N TRP A 169 -20.59 4.26 -7.86
CA TRP A 169 -20.38 2.90 -7.38
C TRP A 169 -21.61 2.40 -6.60
N PHE A 170 -22.06 3.13 -5.60
CA PHE A 170 -23.19 2.73 -4.78
C PHE A 170 -24.52 2.85 -5.52
N ASP A 171 -24.69 3.80 -6.42
CA ASP A 171 -25.90 3.88 -7.25
C ASP A 171 -26.03 2.65 -8.17
N HIS A 172 -24.92 2.19 -8.73
CA HIS A 172 -24.92 0.97 -9.54
C HIS A 172 -25.28 -0.25 -8.70
N TYR A 173 -24.49 -0.55 -7.67
CA TYR A 173 -24.63 -1.81 -6.94
C TYR A 173 -25.82 -1.87 -6.00
N LEU A 174 -26.26 -0.75 -5.42
CA LEU A 174 -27.34 -0.72 -4.44
C LEU A 174 -28.70 -0.34 -5.02
N LYS A 175 -28.71 0.44 -6.09
CA LYS A 175 -29.96 0.94 -6.70
C LYS A 175 -30.18 0.36 -8.10
N GLY A 176 -29.22 -0.36 -8.68
CA GLY A 176 -29.29 -0.91 -10.02
C GLY A 176 -29.21 0.13 -11.15
N VAL A 177 -28.63 1.30 -10.88
CA VAL A 177 -28.49 2.35 -11.89
C VAL A 177 -27.47 1.90 -12.95
N ALA A 178 -27.86 1.90 -14.19
CA ALA A 178 -26.99 1.58 -15.34
C ALA A 178 -26.12 2.81 -15.69
N ASN A 179 -25.09 3.09 -14.87
CA ASN A 179 -24.21 4.24 -15.04
C ASN A 179 -22.81 3.88 -15.57
N GLY A 180 -22.56 2.60 -15.85
CA GLY A 180 -21.35 2.10 -16.50
C GLY A 180 -20.13 2.02 -15.59
N VAL A 181 -20.24 2.23 -14.27
CA VAL A 181 -19.09 2.17 -13.36
C VAL A 181 -18.40 0.80 -13.35
N GLU A 182 -19.14 -0.27 -13.62
CA GLU A 182 -18.64 -1.64 -13.75
C GLU A 182 -17.75 -1.85 -14.99
N LYS A 183 -17.74 -0.88 -15.91
CA LYS A 183 -16.93 -0.88 -17.14
C LYS A 183 -15.75 0.09 -17.06
N ASP A 184 -15.64 0.85 -15.99
CA ASP A 184 -14.46 1.68 -15.73
C ASP A 184 -13.21 0.76 -15.67
N ALA A 185 -12.02 1.34 -15.81
CA ALA A 185 -10.78 0.57 -15.80
C ALA A 185 -10.67 -0.32 -14.56
N VAL A 186 -10.37 -1.60 -14.79
CA VAL A 186 -10.19 -2.58 -13.71
C VAL A 186 -9.07 -2.16 -12.77
N VAL A 187 -7.96 -1.68 -13.34
CA VAL A 187 -6.85 -1.09 -12.59
C VAL A 187 -6.51 0.26 -13.19
N LYS A 188 -6.47 1.29 -12.36
CA LYS A 188 -5.98 2.61 -12.71
C LYS A 188 -4.90 3.03 -11.73
N TYR A 189 -3.71 3.33 -12.24
CA TYR A 189 -2.56 3.62 -11.41
C TYR A 189 -1.78 4.83 -11.93
N TYR A 190 -1.22 5.58 -11.01
CA TYR A 190 -0.40 6.74 -11.33
C TYR A 190 1.07 6.34 -11.40
N VAL A 191 1.66 6.49 -12.58
CA VAL A 191 3.11 6.33 -12.74
C VAL A 191 3.79 7.59 -12.21
N MET A 192 4.48 7.44 -11.09
CA MET A 192 5.23 8.55 -10.50
C MET A 192 6.48 8.83 -11.32
N GLY A 193 6.82 10.10 -11.45
CA GLY A 193 8.03 10.60 -12.09
C GLY A 193 8.64 11.75 -11.29
N ALA A 194 9.72 12.33 -11.80
CA ALA A 194 10.34 13.48 -11.17
C ALA A 194 9.35 14.65 -11.08
N VAL A 195 9.27 15.28 -9.90
CA VAL A 195 8.39 16.41 -9.64
C VAL A 195 9.18 17.72 -9.84
N GLY A 196 8.52 18.70 -10.45
CA GLY A 196 9.13 19.99 -10.74
C GLY A 196 10.01 20.00 -11.99
N GLU A 197 10.18 18.88 -12.67
CA GLU A 197 10.89 18.79 -13.94
C GLU A 197 9.90 18.79 -15.10
N LYS A 198 10.08 19.73 -16.02
CA LYS A 198 9.31 19.77 -17.25
C LYS A 198 9.71 18.58 -18.12
N ASP A 199 8.72 17.93 -18.71
CA ASP A 199 8.91 16.79 -19.62
C ASP A 199 9.58 15.55 -18.99
N ALA A 200 9.59 15.44 -17.64
CA ALA A 200 10.02 14.23 -16.98
C ALA A 200 9.14 13.04 -17.36
N PRO A 201 9.70 11.86 -17.61
CA PRO A 201 8.91 10.65 -17.83
C PRO A 201 8.11 10.30 -16.57
N GLY A 202 6.89 9.84 -16.75
CA GLY A 202 5.95 9.57 -15.65
C GLY A 202 4.99 10.74 -15.39
N ASN A 203 4.48 10.84 -14.17
CA ASN A 203 3.44 11.79 -13.77
C ASN A 203 2.16 11.66 -14.60
N VAL A 204 1.80 10.46 -14.94
CA VAL A 204 0.64 10.13 -15.78
C VAL A 204 -0.17 8.96 -15.20
N TRP A 205 -1.46 8.97 -15.45
CA TRP A 205 -2.31 7.83 -15.20
C TRP A 205 -2.16 6.78 -16.31
N LYS A 206 -2.10 5.52 -15.90
CA LYS A 206 -2.21 4.37 -16.80
C LYS A 206 -3.34 3.46 -16.34
N GLU A 207 -3.80 2.64 -17.25
CA GLU A 207 -4.84 1.64 -17.01
C GLU A 207 -4.32 0.25 -17.37
N SER A 208 -4.82 -0.74 -16.67
CA SER A 208 -4.53 -2.15 -16.93
C SER A 208 -5.77 -2.99 -16.72
N ALA A 209 -5.81 -4.12 -17.41
CA ALA A 209 -6.87 -5.10 -17.22
C ALA A 209 -6.70 -5.91 -15.93
N ASP A 210 -5.53 -5.84 -15.30
CA ASP A 210 -5.23 -6.61 -14.10
C ASP A 210 -3.99 -6.08 -13.37
N TRP A 211 -3.75 -6.57 -12.15
CA TRP A 211 -2.56 -6.36 -11.33
C TRP A 211 -2.11 -7.70 -10.71
N PRO A 212 -0.81 -8.04 -10.62
CA PRO A 212 0.33 -7.21 -11.04
C PRO A 212 0.42 -7.04 -12.55
N LEU A 213 1.07 -5.96 -12.96
CA LEU A 213 1.33 -5.70 -14.38
C LEU A 213 2.24 -6.77 -14.96
N LYS A 214 2.08 -7.05 -16.25
CA LYS A 214 3.08 -7.84 -16.96
C LYS A 214 4.39 -7.08 -17.00
N SER A 215 5.39 -7.62 -16.33
CA SER A 215 6.73 -7.04 -16.25
C SER A 215 7.79 -8.07 -16.65
N MET A 216 8.97 -7.60 -16.98
CA MET A 216 10.11 -8.44 -17.27
C MET A 216 11.01 -8.46 -16.04
N PRO A 217 11.15 -9.60 -15.33
CA PRO A 217 12.05 -9.71 -14.20
C PRO A 217 13.48 -9.32 -14.62
N THR A 218 14.01 -8.30 -13.96
CA THR A 218 15.33 -7.75 -14.28
C THR A 218 16.19 -7.76 -13.03
N SER A 219 17.33 -8.47 -13.10
CA SER A 219 18.28 -8.54 -12.00
C SER A 219 19.25 -7.37 -12.03
N TYR A 220 19.40 -6.69 -10.91
CA TYR A 220 20.46 -5.71 -10.69
C TYR A 220 21.46 -6.26 -9.67
N TYR A 221 22.74 -6.16 -10.00
CA TYR A 221 23.83 -6.73 -9.22
C TYR A 221 24.56 -5.64 -8.43
N LEU A 222 24.67 -5.84 -7.13
CA LEU A 222 25.47 -4.99 -6.25
C LEU A 222 26.97 -5.24 -6.51
N SER A 223 27.73 -4.17 -6.65
CA SER A 223 29.16 -4.23 -6.91
C SER A 223 29.95 -3.33 -5.96
N ALA A 224 31.24 -3.58 -5.85
CA ALA A 224 32.15 -2.77 -5.04
C ALA A 224 32.05 -1.27 -5.40
N GLY A 225 32.26 -0.42 -4.41
CA GLY A 225 32.22 1.03 -4.59
C GLY A 225 30.82 1.61 -4.73
N GLY A 226 29.78 0.91 -4.25
CA GLY A 226 28.40 1.40 -4.28
C GLY A 226 27.75 1.38 -5.69
N LYS A 227 28.26 0.55 -6.57
CA LYS A 227 27.72 0.44 -7.94
C LYS A 227 26.61 -0.59 -8.02
N LEU A 228 25.59 -0.28 -8.84
CA LEU A 228 24.49 -1.15 -9.21
C LEU A 228 24.50 -1.33 -10.73
N GLY A 229 24.31 -2.54 -11.24
CA GLY A 229 24.35 -2.77 -12.68
C GLY A 229 23.63 -4.03 -13.12
N LEU A 230 23.35 -4.14 -14.43
CA LEU A 230 22.64 -5.27 -15.04
C LEU A 230 23.54 -6.49 -15.25
N ASN A 231 24.85 -6.34 -15.21
CA ASN A 231 25.77 -7.42 -15.43
C ASN A 231 26.32 -7.95 -14.11
N PRO A 232 26.40 -9.29 -13.93
CA PRO A 232 27.04 -9.86 -12.76
C PRO A 232 28.49 -9.36 -12.66
N THR A 233 28.94 -9.07 -11.46
CA THR A 233 30.35 -8.73 -11.23
C THR A 233 31.24 -9.93 -11.49
N THR A 234 32.39 -9.71 -12.14
CA THR A 234 33.45 -10.73 -12.31
C THR A 234 34.24 -10.95 -11.03
N ILE A 235 34.09 -10.05 -10.05
CA ILE A 235 34.76 -10.17 -8.75
C ILE A 235 34.04 -11.27 -7.95
N LYS A 236 34.76 -12.31 -7.55
CA LYS A 236 34.19 -13.48 -6.84
C LYS A 236 33.56 -13.13 -5.50
N SER A 237 34.03 -12.11 -4.81
CA SER A 237 33.42 -11.58 -3.58
C SER A 237 33.85 -10.15 -3.37
N SER A 238 32.93 -9.33 -2.89
CA SER A 238 33.21 -8.00 -2.36
C SER A 238 32.41 -7.81 -1.06
N LYS A 239 32.90 -6.93 -0.20
CA LYS A 239 32.31 -6.67 1.11
C LYS A 239 32.08 -5.18 1.27
N THR A 240 30.90 -4.83 1.72
CA THR A 240 30.56 -3.47 2.13
C THR A 240 30.09 -3.54 3.58
N ASP A 241 30.84 -2.90 4.46
CA ASP A 241 30.51 -2.87 5.89
C ASP A 241 29.77 -1.59 6.25
N PHE A 242 28.85 -1.70 7.19
CA PHE A 242 28.21 -0.57 7.84
C PHE A 242 28.00 -0.89 9.33
N ILE A 243 27.84 0.15 10.15
CA ILE A 243 27.58 0.00 11.57
C ILE A 243 26.11 0.31 11.82
N ALA A 244 25.35 -0.67 12.28
CA ALA A 244 24.00 -0.49 12.80
C ALA A 244 24.09 -0.22 14.30
N ASP A 245 24.09 1.05 14.69
CA ASP A 245 24.14 1.46 16.10
C ASP A 245 22.71 1.77 16.58
N PRO A 246 22.12 0.97 17.48
CA PRO A 246 20.77 1.22 17.98
C PRO A 246 20.66 2.49 18.83
N ILE A 247 21.77 3.03 19.33
CA ILE A 247 21.81 4.29 20.11
C ILE A 247 21.84 5.50 19.15
N LYS A 248 22.40 5.31 17.95
CA LYS A 248 22.46 6.33 16.89
C LYS A 248 21.91 5.75 15.58
N PRO A 249 20.62 5.43 15.54
CA PRO A 249 20.03 4.91 14.31
C PRO A 249 20.07 5.97 13.19
N ALA A 250 20.08 5.52 11.95
CA ALA A 250 19.89 6.43 10.83
C ALA A 250 18.56 7.18 10.97
N THR A 251 18.59 8.48 10.72
CA THR A 251 17.44 9.36 10.94
C THR A 251 16.74 9.65 9.62
N ILE A 252 15.46 9.32 9.55
CA ILE A 252 14.61 9.68 8.40
C ILE A 252 14.20 11.15 8.58
N PRO A 253 14.50 12.05 7.62
CA PRO A 253 14.24 13.49 7.74
C PRO A 253 12.76 13.85 7.54
N ALA A 254 11.83 13.01 7.99
CA ALA A 254 10.40 13.20 7.79
C ALA A 254 9.76 13.94 8.96
N LYS A 255 9.09 15.05 8.67
CA LYS A 255 8.15 15.71 9.58
C LYS A 255 6.77 15.07 9.42
N GLY A 256 6.56 13.92 10.03
CA GLY A 256 5.29 13.20 9.95
C GLY A 256 5.37 11.94 9.10
N PHE A 257 4.33 11.15 9.21
CA PHE A 257 4.22 9.83 8.61
C PHE A 257 3.20 9.83 7.48
N PRO A 258 3.34 8.94 6.53
CA PRO A 258 4.48 8.75 5.62
C PRO A 258 4.35 9.75 4.48
N GLY A 259 5.35 9.87 3.62
CA GLY A 259 5.21 10.73 2.45
C GLY A 259 6.47 10.81 1.62
N GLY A 260 6.36 11.49 0.49
CA GLY A 260 7.51 11.81 -0.34
C GLY A 260 8.46 12.71 0.43
N ILE A 261 9.68 12.24 0.60
CA ILE A 261 10.78 12.98 1.23
C ILE A 261 11.97 13.02 0.29
N ASP A 262 12.80 14.04 0.43
CA ASP A 262 14.13 14.02 -0.17
C ASP A 262 15.01 13.04 0.60
N ALA A 263 15.25 11.87 0.01
CA ALA A 263 16.02 10.80 0.64
C ALA A 263 17.54 11.08 0.72
N ARG A 264 18.06 12.08 0.00
CA ARG A 264 19.51 12.37 -0.06
C ARG A 264 20.13 12.61 1.31
N THR A 265 19.42 13.29 2.20
CA THR A 265 19.89 13.50 3.59
C THR A 265 19.92 12.20 4.40
N PHE A 266 19.00 11.28 4.14
CA PHE A 266 19.00 9.96 4.75
C PHE A 266 20.13 9.10 4.19
N GLU A 267 20.28 9.09 2.87
CA GLU A 267 21.27 8.29 2.13
C GLU A 267 22.72 8.69 2.43
N SER A 268 22.96 9.94 2.82
CA SER A 268 24.30 10.47 3.13
C SER A 268 24.83 10.08 4.50
N GLN A 269 24.05 9.39 5.33
CA GLN A 269 24.46 8.98 6.67
C GLN A 269 25.37 7.74 6.63
N ASP A 270 26.35 7.67 7.52
CA ASP A 270 27.34 6.57 7.58
C ASP A 270 26.71 5.19 7.77
N GLN A 271 25.55 5.13 8.45
CA GLN A 271 24.78 3.92 8.70
C GLN A 271 24.02 3.42 7.46
N VAL A 272 23.92 4.23 6.41
CA VAL A 272 23.21 3.90 5.17
C VAL A 272 24.21 3.61 4.06
N LYS A 273 23.99 2.54 3.31
CA LYS A 273 24.79 2.21 2.13
C LYS A 273 23.88 2.19 0.92
N THR A 274 24.24 2.98 -0.08
CA THR A 274 23.53 3.07 -1.35
C THR A 274 24.31 2.41 -2.46
N PHE A 275 23.58 1.89 -3.43
CA PHE A 275 24.13 1.34 -4.67
C PHE A 275 23.39 2.00 -5.82
N THR A 276 24.15 2.60 -6.73
CA THR A 276 23.59 3.47 -7.79
C THR A 276 24.03 2.96 -9.16
N THR A 277 23.12 2.99 -10.11
CA THR A 277 23.42 2.70 -11.52
C THR A 277 24.18 3.87 -12.16
N GLU A 278 24.82 3.64 -13.27
CA GLU A 278 25.16 4.73 -14.19
C GLU A 278 23.85 5.39 -14.68
N ILE A 279 23.97 6.55 -15.32
CA ILE A 279 22.82 7.22 -15.93
C ILE A 279 22.16 6.26 -16.93
N LEU A 280 20.87 6.10 -16.84
CA LEU A 280 20.14 5.21 -17.73
C LEU A 280 19.98 5.86 -19.11
N ASP A 281 20.19 5.08 -20.16
CA ASP A 281 20.09 5.54 -21.56
C ASP A 281 18.65 5.78 -22.00
N ALA A 282 17.68 5.23 -21.28
CA ALA A 282 16.24 5.38 -21.54
C ALA A 282 15.43 5.35 -20.24
N PRO A 283 14.23 5.93 -20.25
CA PRO A 283 13.31 5.82 -19.12
C PRO A 283 12.97 4.37 -18.79
N VAL A 284 12.92 4.04 -17.52
CA VAL A 284 12.51 2.73 -17.00
C VAL A 284 11.33 2.92 -16.06
N GLU A 285 10.29 2.12 -16.27
CA GLU A 285 9.17 2.02 -15.33
C GLU A 285 9.38 0.77 -14.47
N TRP A 286 9.47 0.97 -13.18
CA TRP A 286 9.59 -0.09 -12.20
C TRP A 286 8.19 -0.43 -11.68
N THR A 287 7.85 -1.70 -11.76
CA THR A 287 6.59 -2.24 -11.25
C THR A 287 6.83 -3.64 -10.69
N GLY A 288 6.04 -4.04 -9.71
CA GLY A 288 6.16 -5.35 -9.08
C GLY A 288 5.60 -5.38 -7.68
#